data_c7be63f5d359a5f1c55af8e64eabab38
#
_entry.id   c7be63f5d359a5f1c55af8e64eabab38
#
_cell.length_a   1.000
_cell.length_b   1.000
_cell.length_c   1.000
_cell.angle_alpha   90.00
_cell.angle_beta   90.00
_cell.angle_gamma   90.00
#
_symmetry.space_group_name_H-M   'P 1'
#
loop_
_entity.id
_entity.type
_entity.pdbx_description
1 polymer ?
#
loop_
_entity_poly.entity_id
_entity_poly.type
_entity_poly.pdbx_seq_one_letter_code
_entity_poly.pdbx_strand_id
1 'polypeptide(L)'
;MYEHRDLPKRYDLIDLDPYGTASPFLDAAVQSVTDGGLLCVTCTDLAVLAGHNYPEKCFSLYGGVSIKAEYSHEAALRLVLHSISMAAGRYGRYVQPMLSLSIDFYLRVFVRVWSRPETVKQNASKTGLVYTCSKCSNFHIQPMGRCTESQSSKTGHSTLKFGSASGPPTDTHCAECGGTFHVGGPMWFGPLHNR
;
A
#
# COMPACT_ATOMS: atom_id res chain seq x y z
N MET A 1 -19.68 -8.40 -9.07
CA MET A 1 -18.94 -8.61 -7.80
C MET A 1 -19.78 -8.22 -6.58
N TYR A 2 -20.42 -7.08 -6.46
CA TYR A 2 -21.19 -6.71 -5.26
C TYR A 2 -22.30 -7.70 -4.87
N GLU A 3 -22.92 -8.39 -5.82
CA GLU A 3 -23.92 -9.45 -5.57
C GLU A 3 -23.34 -10.70 -4.93
N HIS A 4 -22.00 -10.84 -4.95
CA HIS A 4 -21.23 -11.97 -4.43
C HIS A 4 -20.44 -11.66 -3.16
N ARG A 5 -20.77 -10.57 -2.46
CA ARG A 5 -20.09 -10.22 -1.21
C ARG A 5 -20.52 -11.06 -0.01
N ASP A 6 -21.65 -11.74 -0.09
CA ASP A 6 -22.21 -12.55 0.99
C ASP A 6 -21.78 -14.02 0.84
N LEU A 7 -21.45 -14.68 1.95
CA LEU A 7 -21.19 -16.11 1.97
C LEU A 7 -22.49 -16.89 1.65
N PRO A 8 -22.48 -17.97 0.85
CA PRO A 8 -21.31 -18.67 0.29
C PRO A 8 -20.95 -18.26 -1.15
N LYS A 9 -21.39 -17.11 -1.64
CA LYS A 9 -21.29 -16.69 -3.05
C LYS A 9 -19.94 -16.09 -3.43
N ARG A 10 -19.00 -15.96 -2.50
CA ARG A 10 -17.68 -15.36 -2.74
C ARG A 10 -16.81 -16.23 -3.64
N TYR A 11 -15.87 -15.59 -4.33
CA TYR A 11 -14.93 -16.22 -5.25
C TYR A 11 -13.62 -16.58 -4.53
N ASP A 12 -13.04 -17.74 -4.82
CA ASP A 12 -11.72 -18.14 -4.30
C ASP A 12 -10.59 -17.36 -4.95
N LEU A 13 -10.82 -16.91 -6.20
CA LEU A 13 -9.89 -16.09 -6.98
C LEU A 13 -10.67 -15.03 -7.74
N ILE A 14 -10.17 -13.80 -7.69
CA ILE A 14 -10.61 -12.70 -8.54
C ILE A 14 -9.40 -12.15 -9.29
N ASP A 15 -9.50 -12.06 -10.61
CA ASP A 15 -8.50 -11.43 -11.47
C ASP A 15 -9.07 -10.14 -12.04
N LEU A 16 -8.45 -9.01 -11.66
CA LEU A 16 -8.75 -7.69 -12.20
C LEU A 16 -7.68 -7.34 -13.23
N ASP A 17 -8.07 -7.33 -14.51
CA ASP A 17 -7.21 -6.97 -15.62
C ASP A 17 -7.89 -5.97 -16.57
N PRO A 18 -8.27 -4.78 -16.08
CA PRO A 18 -8.88 -3.75 -16.90
C PRO A 18 -7.82 -3.00 -17.72
N TYR A 19 -8.24 -2.37 -18.82
CA TYR A 19 -7.44 -1.33 -19.47
C TYR A 19 -7.30 -0.12 -18.52
N GLY A 20 -6.06 0.30 -18.25
CA GLY A 20 -5.75 1.42 -17.38
C GLY A 20 -5.75 1.06 -15.90
N THR A 21 -6.58 1.70 -15.10
CA THR A 21 -6.60 1.56 -13.64
C THR A 21 -7.56 0.49 -13.14
N ALA A 22 -7.12 -0.30 -12.15
CA ALA A 22 -8.00 -1.22 -11.42
C ALA A 22 -8.75 -0.57 -10.24
N SER A 23 -8.44 0.68 -9.91
CA SER A 23 -8.96 1.38 -8.72
C SER A 23 -10.49 1.30 -8.55
N PRO A 24 -11.34 1.49 -9.59
CA PRO A 24 -12.80 1.44 -9.44
C PRO A 24 -13.35 0.08 -9.03
N PHE A 25 -12.58 -0.99 -9.24
CA PHE A 25 -13.02 -2.37 -8.98
C PHE A 25 -12.56 -2.91 -7.63
N LEU A 26 -11.60 -2.24 -6.96
CA LEU A 26 -10.96 -2.74 -5.75
C LEU A 26 -11.94 -2.94 -4.59
N ASP A 27 -12.86 -1.99 -4.39
CA ASP A 27 -13.84 -2.08 -3.29
C ASP A 27 -14.75 -3.30 -3.42
N ALA A 28 -15.28 -3.54 -4.63
CA ALA A 28 -16.10 -4.71 -4.91
C ALA A 28 -15.30 -6.01 -4.79
N ALA A 29 -14.06 -6.03 -5.28
CA ALA A 29 -13.22 -7.23 -5.29
C ALA A 29 -12.82 -7.67 -3.87
N VAL A 30 -12.39 -6.74 -3.01
CA VAL A 30 -12.02 -7.07 -1.62
C VAL A 30 -13.20 -7.57 -0.79
N GLN A 31 -14.44 -7.24 -1.13
CA GLN A 31 -15.63 -7.77 -0.48
C GLN A 31 -16.04 -9.15 -0.99
N SER A 32 -15.78 -9.42 -2.28
CA SER A 32 -16.30 -10.61 -2.98
C SER A 32 -15.34 -11.79 -3.02
N VAL A 33 -14.08 -11.62 -2.60
CA VAL A 33 -13.12 -12.72 -2.48
C VAL A 33 -13.31 -13.45 -1.15
N THR A 34 -13.15 -14.80 -1.14
CA THR A 34 -13.25 -15.61 0.09
C THR A 34 -12.20 -15.25 1.13
N ASP A 35 -12.34 -15.74 2.35
CA ASP A 35 -11.31 -15.60 3.39
C ASP A 35 -10.07 -16.41 3.00
N GLY A 36 -8.90 -15.75 2.92
CA GLY A 36 -7.67 -16.33 2.38
C GLY A 36 -7.64 -16.50 0.86
N GLY A 37 -8.69 -16.09 0.15
CA GLY A 37 -8.74 -16.12 -1.32
C GLY A 37 -7.74 -15.18 -1.98
N LEU A 38 -7.48 -15.40 -3.26
CA LEU A 38 -6.48 -14.69 -4.04
C LEU A 38 -7.12 -13.57 -4.87
N LEU A 39 -6.56 -12.38 -4.77
CA LEU A 39 -6.88 -11.25 -5.63
C LEU A 39 -5.64 -10.92 -6.48
N CYS A 40 -5.80 -11.01 -7.80
CA CYS A 40 -4.81 -10.60 -8.79
C CYS A 40 -5.23 -9.24 -9.33
N VAL A 41 -4.34 -8.27 -9.38
CA VAL A 41 -4.64 -6.91 -9.84
C VAL A 41 -3.58 -6.46 -10.83
N THR A 42 -4.02 -6.13 -12.04
CA THR A 42 -3.20 -5.52 -13.09
C THR A 42 -3.56 -4.04 -13.24
N CYS A 43 -2.55 -3.19 -13.38
CA CYS A 43 -2.70 -1.77 -13.68
C CYS A 43 -1.74 -1.42 -14.84
N THR A 44 -2.29 -0.85 -15.92
CA THR A 44 -1.53 -0.46 -17.13
C THR A 44 -1.31 1.05 -17.22
N ASP A 45 -1.79 1.84 -16.24
CA ASP A 45 -1.69 3.29 -16.19
C ASP A 45 -0.38 3.77 -15.55
N LEU A 46 0.77 3.22 -15.99
CA LEU A 46 2.10 3.57 -15.46
C LEU A 46 2.45 5.05 -15.58
N ALA A 47 1.94 5.75 -16.58
CA ALA A 47 2.11 7.20 -16.69
C ALA A 47 1.56 7.96 -15.47
N VAL A 48 0.53 7.40 -14.79
CA VAL A 48 -0.06 7.91 -13.57
C VAL A 48 0.69 7.41 -12.34
N LEU A 49 0.96 6.11 -12.28
CA LEU A 49 1.51 5.44 -11.09
C LEU A 49 3.02 5.67 -10.91
N ALA A 50 3.80 5.62 -11.99
CA ALA A 50 5.26 5.77 -11.98
C ALA A 50 5.75 7.06 -12.67
N GLY A 51 4.84 7.76 -13.35
CA GLY A 51 5.12 9.05 -13.98
C GLY A 51 5.10 10.21 -12.98
N HIS A 52 5.47 11.39 -13.48
CA HIS A 52 5.50 12.63 -12.67
C HIS A 52 4.55 13.72 -13.20
N ASN A 53 3.80 13.42 -14.26
CA ASN A 53 2.94 14.42 -14.91
C ASN A 53 1.51 14.46 -14.37
N TYR A 54 1.08 13.42 -13.61
CA TYR A 54 -0.31 13.27 -13.15
C TYR A 54 -0.40 12.92 -11.66
N PRO A 55 0.29 13.65 -10.74
CA PRO A 55 0.27 13.32 -9.31
C PRO A 55 -1.13 13.46 -8.69
N GLU A 56 -1.93 14.45 -9.15
CA GLU A 56 -3.31 14.69 -8.71
C GLU A 56 -4.24 13.54 -9.14
N LYS A 57 -4.03 12.99 -10.33
CA LYS A 57 -4.78 11.84 -10.83
C LYS A 57 -4.39 10.57 -10.07
N CYS A 58 -3.10 10.39 -9.79
CA CYS A 58 -2.61 9.30 -8.95
C CYS A 58 -3.25 9.35 -7.56
N PHE A 59 -3.26 10.54 -6.94
CA PHE A 59 -3.91 10.72 -5.64
C PHE A 59 -5.40 10.39 -5.68
N SER A 60 -6.11 10.86 -6.71
CA SER A 60 -7.56 10.62 -6.86
C SER A 60 -7.90 9.14 -7.04
N LEU A 61 -7.06 8.37 -7.77
CA LEU A 61 -7.29 6.96 -8.07
C LEU A 61 -6.77 6.02 -6.99
N TYR A 62 -5.60 6.29 -6.43
CA TYR A 62 -4.88 5.35 -5.55
C TYR A 62 -4.70 5.85 -4.11
N GLY A 63 -5.11 7.10 -3.82
CA GLY A 63 -5.02 7.69 -2.49
C GLY A 63 -3.60 8.12 -2.08
N GLY A 64 -2.67 8.19 -3.04
CA GLY A 64 -1.31 8.63 -2.81
C GLY A 64 -0.69 9.30 -4.05
N VAL A 65 0.29 10.14 -3.82
CA VAL A 65 1.00 10.90 -4.86
C VAL A 65 2.18 10.08 -5.39
N SER A 66 2.30 9.98 -6.73
CA SER A 66 3.46 9.37 -7.38
C SER A 66 4.72 10.21 -7.20
N ILE A 67 5.89 9.60 -7.33
CA ILE A 67 7.16 10.28 -7.14
C ILE A 67 8.11 10.01 -8.29
N LYS A 68 8.83 11.07 -8.70
CA LYS A 68 9.91 10.96 -9.69
C LYS A 68 11.19 10.51 -8.99
N ALA A 69 11.51 9.24 -9.09
CA ALA A 69 12.72 8.65 -8.51
C ALA A 69 13.16 7.43 -9.32
N GLU A 70 14.38 6.97 -9.14
CA GLU A 70 14.88 5.73 -9.75
C GLU A 70 14.04 4.50 -9.37
N TYR A 71 13.45 4.52 -8.18
CA TYR A 71 12.54 3.48 -7.67
C TYR A 71 11.05 3.77 -7.96
N SER A 72 10.73 4.61 -8.95
CA SER A 72 9.33 4.98 -9.27
C SER A 72 8.42 3.77 -9.56
N HIS A 73 8.93 2.71 -10.18
CA HIS A 73 8.17 1.47 -10.42
C HIS A 73 7.86 0.70 -9.13
N GLU A 74 8.79 0.66 -8.18
CA GLU A 74 8.52 0.08 -6.85
C GLU A 74 7.52 0.95 -6.08
N ALA A 75 7.67 2.28 -6.12
CA ALA A 75 6.71 3.20 -5.52
C ALA A 75 5.30 3.00 -6.09
N ALA A 76 5.18 2.76 -7.39
CA ALA A 76 3.93 2.45 -8.06
C ALA A 76 3.28 1.16 -7.55
N LEU A 77 4.03 0.06 -7.37
CA LEU A 77 3.55 -1.16 -6.72
C LEU A 77 3.04 -0.89 -5.29
N ARG A 78 3.76 -0.06 -4.55
CA ARG A 78 3.41 0.34 -3.18
C ARG A 78 2.15 1.19 -3.11
N LEU A 79 1.90 2.05 -4.11
CA LEU A 79 0.66 2.82 -4.27
C LEU A 79 -0.54 1.90 -4.54
N VAL A 80 -0.40 0.93 -5.45
CA VAL A 80 -1.47 -0.06 -5.73
C VAL A 80 -1.78 -0.88 -4.47
N LEU A 81 -0.76 -1.40 -3.77
CA LEU A 81 -0.94 -2.16 -2.53
C LEU A 81 -1.59 -1.33 -1.42
N HIS A 82 -1.23 -0.03 -1.31
CA HIS A 82 -1.87 0.90 -0.40
C HIS A 82 -3.36 1.02 -0.70
N SER A 83 -3.73 1.26 -1.95
CA SER A 83 -5.13 1.38 -2.39
C SER A 83 -5.94 0.12 -2.08
N ILE A 84 -5.39 -1.08 -2.37
CA ILE A 84 -6.03 -2.36 -2.03
C ILE A 84 -6.19 -2.50 -0.51
N SER A 85 -5.14 -2.20 0.26
CA SER A 85 -5.14 -2.30 1.73
C SER A 85 -6.17 -1.36 2.37
N MET A 86 -6.31 -0.13 1.84
CA MET A 86 -7.29 0.84 2.31
C MET A 86 -8.72 0.41 1.99
N ALA A 87 -8.97 -0.13 0.79
CA ALA A 87 -10.26 -0.70 0.42
C ALA A 87 -10.65 -1.86 1.33
N ALA A 88 -9.75 -2.83 1.54
CA ALA A 88 -9.97 -4.02 2.36
C ALA A 88 -10.13 -3.68 3.86
N GLY A 89 -9.33 -2.75 4.36
CA GLY A 89 -9.31 -2.37 5.77
C GLY A 89 -10.65 -1.85 6.30
N ARG A 90 -11.47 -1.20 5.46
CA ARG A 90 -12.82 -0.74 5.79
C ARG A 90 -13.76 -1.88 6.19
N TYR A 91 -13.47 -3.09 5.72
CA TYR A 91 -14.24 -4.30 5.98
C TYR A 91 -13.55 -5.25 6.97
N GLY A 92 -12.54 -4.76 7.72
CA GLY A 92 -11.77 -5.59 8.65
C GLY A 92 -10.95 -6.66 7.95
N ARG A 93 -10.66 -6.48 6.64
CA ARG A 93 -9.91 -7.44 5.83
C ARG A 93 -8.46 -7.00 5.68
N TYR A 94 -7.55 -7.90 6.00
CA TYR A 94 -6.11 -7.73 5.88
C TYR A 94 -5.63 -8.23 4.52
N VAL A 95 -4.75 -7.46 3.89
CA VAL A 95 -4.14 -7.78 2.62
C VAL A 95 -2.70 -8.26 2.84
N GLN A 96 -2.41 -9.46 2.37
CA GLN A 96 -1.08 -10.06 2.39
C GLN A 96 -0.52 -10.11 0.98
N PRO A 97 0.47 -9.27 0.62
CA PRO A 97 1.15 -9.38 -0.66
C PRO A 97 1.88 -10.72 -0.78
N MET A 98 1.63 -11.43 -1.87
CA MET A 98 2.28 -12.71 -2.20
C MET A 98 3.37 -12.51 -3.23
N LEU A 99 3.10 -11.72 -4.27
CA LEU A 99 4.02 -11.38 -5.34
C LEU A 99 3.63 -10.03 -5.93
N SER A 100 4.62 -9.19 -6.21
CA SER A 100 4.43 -7.90 -6.87
C SER A 100 5.43 -7.77 -8.01
N LEU A 101 4.94 -7.48 -9.22
CA LEU A 101 5.73 -7.45 -10.44
C LEU A 101 5.53 -6.12 -11.17
N SER A 102 6.62 -5.54 -11.64
CA SER A 102 6.62 -4.48 -12.64
C SER A 102 7.23 -5.05 -13.91
N ILE A 103 6.44 -5.13 -14.98
CA ILE A 103 6.83 -5.77 -16.24
C ILE A 103 6.50 -4.80 -17.37
N ASP A 104 7.52 -4.36 -18.08
CA ASP A 104 7.40 -3.44 -19.22
C ASP A 104 6.42 -2.28 -18.98
N PHE A 105 5.17 -2.42 -19.42
CA PHE A 105 4.16 -1.37 -19.42
C PHE A 105 3.04 -1.58 -18.40
N TYR A 106 3.14 -2.55 -17.48
CA TYR A 106 2.12 -2.81 -16.48
C TYR A 106 2.71 -3.24 -15.13
N LEU A 107 1.90 -3.06 -14.10
CA LEU A 107 2.13 -3.62 -12.76
C LEU A 107 1.14 -4.76 -12.54
N ARG A 108 1.59 -5.83 -11.88
CA ARG A 108 0.72 -6.91 -11.44
C ARG A 108 1.04 -7.31 -10.02
N VAL A 109 0.04 -7.32 -9.16
CA VAL A 109 0.16 -7.74 -7.77
C VAL A 109 -0.78 -8.91 -7.49
N PHE A 110 -0.30 -9.84 -6.69
CA PHE A 110 -1.03 -11.01 -6.20
C PHE A 110 -1.11 -10.89 -4.69
N VAL A 111 -2.32 -10.80 -4.14
CA VAL A 111 -2.52 -10.64 -2.71
C VAL A 111 -3.55 -11.63 -2.18
N ARG A 112 -3.32 -12.18 -0.97
CA ARG A 112 -4.37 -12.88 -0.22
C ARG A 112 -5.13 -11.90 0.66
N VAL A 113 -6.43 -12.10 0.74
CA VAL A 113 -7.32 -11.24 1.51
C VAL A 113 -7.92 -12.05 2.67
N TRP A 114 -7.57 -11.67 3.90
CA TRP A 114 -7.94 -12.38 5.13
C TRP A 114 -8.91 -11.56 5.97
N SER A 115 -9.93 -12.19 6.52
CA SER A 115 -10.82 -11.58 7.52
C SER A 115 -10.11 -11.55 8.89
N ARG A 116 -9.24 -10.57 9.11
CA ARG A 116 -8.40 -10.42 10.30
C ARG A 116 -8.35 -8.96 10.79
N PRO A 117 -9.41 -8.48 11.46
CA PRO A 117 -9.50 -7.08 11.92
C PRO A 117 -8.36 -6.69 12.87
N GLU A 118 -7.85 -7.63 13.67
CA GLU A 118 -6.71 -7.36 14.56
C GLU A 118 -5.42 -7.05 13.77
N THR A 119 -5.20 -7.72 12.64
CA THR A 119 -4.03 -7.47 11.78
C THR A 119 -4.18 -6.16 11.00
N VAL A 120 -5.42 -5.76 10.65
CA VAL A 120 -5.71 -4.48 10.00
C VAL A 120 -5.25 -3.28 10.83
N LYS A 121 -5.26 -3.38 12.16
CA LYS A 121 -4.75 -2.33 13.07
C LYS A 121 -3.28 -1.98 12.81
N GLN A 122 -2.50 -2.87 12.20
CA GLN A 122 -1.10 -2.63 11.85
C GLN A 122 -0.93 -1.82 10.56
N ASN A 123 -1.98 -1.61 9.76
CA ASN A 123 -1.87 -0.98 8.44
C ASN A 123 -1.26 0.42 8.50
N ALA A 124 -1.58 1.22 9.52
CA ALA A 124 -1.01 2.55 9.70
C ALA A 124 0.52 2.52 9.88
N SER A 125 1.07 1.51 10.56
CA SER A 125 2.52 1.35 10.72
C SER A 125 3.23 0.82 9.47
N LYS A 126 2.46 0.27 8.51
CA LYS A 126 2.93 -0.22 7.21
C LYS A 126 2.63 0.76 6.08
N THR A 127 2.02 1.91 6.39
CA THR A 127 1.70 2.99 5.45
C THR A 127 2.53 4.21 5.80
N GLY A 128 3.03 4.92 4.82
CA GLY A 128 3.86 6.09 5.07
C GLY A 128 4.03 6.99 3.85
N LEU A 129 4.75 8.06 4.08
CA LEU A 129 5.23 8.99 3.07
C LEU A 129 6.71 8.72 2.79
N VAL A 130 7.15 9.04 1.60
CA VAL A 130 8.56 9.07 1.24
C VAL A 130 8.98 10.50 0.89
N TYR A 131 10.07 10.96 1.48
CA TYR A 131 10.74 12.22 1.20
C TYR A 131 11.96 11.93 0.34
N THR A 132 11.98 12.35 -0.92
CA THR A 132 13.07 12.10 -1.86
C THR A 132 13.78 13.40 -2.17
N CYS A 133 15.10 13.44 -1.98
CA CYS A 133 15.91 14.62 -2.29
C CYS A 133 15.89 14.90 -3.80
N SER A 134 15.64 16.17 -4.15
CA SER A 134 15.57 16.63 -5.55
C SER A 134 16.92 16.63 -6.29
N LYS A 135 18.06 16.49 -5.55
CA LYS A 135 19.40 16.56 -6.13
C LYS A 135 20.17 15.25 -6.11
N CYS A 136 20.21 14.54 -4.97
CA CYS A 136 21.06 13.34 -4.80
C CYS A 136 20.28 12.04 -4.66
N SER A 137 18.96 12.07 -4.82
CA SER A 137 18.04 10.91 -4.70
C SER A 137 18.05 10.21 -3.34
N ASN A 138 18.73 10.76 -2.33
CA ASN A 138 18.59 10.27 -0.95
C ASN A 138 17.14 10.34 -0.50
N PHE A 139 16.67 9.36 0.27
CA PHE A 139 15.27 9.33 0.67
C PHE A 139 15.09 8.94 2.14
N HIS A 140 13.98 9.40 2.72
CA HIS A 140 13.56 9.08 4.08
C HIS A 140 12.10 8.65 4.07
N ILE A 141 11.77 7.66 4.90
CA ILE A 141 10.42 7.14 5.03
C ILE A 141 9.81 7.67 6.33
N GLN A 142 8.61 8.25 6.24
CA GLN A 142 7.80 8.66 7.37
C GLN A 142 6.59 7.74 7.50
N PRO A 143 6.59 6.78 8.44
CA PRO A 143 5.39 6.00 8.74
C PRO A 143 4.25 6.90 9.23
N MET A 144 3.00 6.52 8.92
CA MET A 144 1.80 7.23 9.43
C MET A 144 1.50 6.84 10.87
N GLY A 145 1.76 5.60 11.24
CA GLY A 145 1.53 5.07 12.57
C GLY A 145 2.71 4.28 13.10
N ARG A 146 2.66 3.96 14.38
CA ARG A 146 3.58 3.03 15.04
C ARG A 146 2.81 1.85 15.61
N CYS A 147 3.46 0.69 15.57
CA CYS A 147 3.01 -0.52 16.24
C CYS A 147 4.17 -1.03 17.09
N THR A 148 3.99 -1.11 18.40
CA THR A 148 5.01 -1.60 19.33
C THR A 148 4.47 -2.78 20.11
N GLU A 149 5.29 -3.82 20.24
CA GLU A 149 4.99 -4.97 21.08
C GLU A 149 5.34 -4.64 22.53
N SER A 150 4.42 -4.92 23.45
CA SER A 150 4.61 -4.72 24.88
C SER A 150 4.31 -6.02 25.59
N GLN A 151 5.29 -6.58 26.28
CA GLN A 151 5.09 -7.76 27.14
C GLN A 151 4.60 -7.33 28.50
N SER A 152 3.53 -7.96 28.99
CA SER A 152 3.06 -7.78 30.36
C SER A 152 4.01 -8.51 31.31
N SER A 153 4.64 -7.77 32.21
CA SER A 153 5.51 -8.35 33.25
C SER A 153 4.80 -9.32 34.22
N LYS A 154 3.43 -9.24 34.28
CA LYS A 154 2.64 -10.07 35.21
C LYS A 154 2.11 -11.35 34.57
N THR A 155 1.86 -11.37 33.27
CA THR A 155 1.17 -12.48 32.60
C THR A 155 1.97 -13.10 31.47
N GLY A 156 3.11 -12.50 31.07
CA GLY A 156 3.90 -12.94 29.92
C GLY A 156 3.21 -12.73 28.55
N HIS A 157 1.95 -12.26 28.54
CA HIS A 157 1.23 -12.03 27.28
C HIS A 157 1.79 -10.80 26.55
N SER A 158 2.05 -10.99 25.25
CA SER A 158 2.41 -9.91 24.35
C SER A 158 1.15 -9.20 23.86
N THR A 159 1.15 -7.87 23.94
CA THR A 159 0.08 -7.00 23.44
C THR A 159 0.66 -5.97 22.48
N LEU A 160 -0.05 -5.71 21.37
CA LEU A 160 0.32 -4.68 20.42
C LEU A 160 -0.30 -3.34 20.84
N LYS A 161 0.54 -2.30 20.89
CA LYS A 161 0.14 -0.92 21.12
C LYS A 161 0.27 -0.13 19.82
N PHE A 162 -0.76 0.63 19.50
CA PHE A 162 -0.83 1.45 18.30
C PHE A 162 -0.84 2.94 18.66
N GLY A 163 -0.25 3.76 17.82
CA GLY A 163 -0.21 5.21 18.01
C GLY A 163 0.26 5.92 16.74
N SER A 164 0.25 7.24 16.80
CA SER A 164 0.86 8.07 15.75
C SER A 164 2.37 7.85 15.70
N ALA A 165 2.96 7.87 14.52
CA ALA A 165 4.40 7.90 14.38
C ALA A 165 4.95 9.28 14.79
N SER A 166 6.23 9.33 15.12
CA SER A 166 6.97 10.57 15.32
C SER A 166 7.61 11.01 14.01
N GLY A 167 7.66 12.29 13.75
CA GLY A 167 8.28 12.89 12.56
C GLY A 167 8.51 14.38 12.77
N PRO A 168 9.08 15.08 11.79
CA PRO A 168 9.46 14.61 10.45
C PRO A 168 10.69 13.69 10.46
N PRO A 169 10.91 12.88 9.39
CA PRO A 169 12.04 11.94 9.31
C PRO A 169 13.32 12.62 8.84
N THR A 170 13.25 13.88 8.44
CA THR A 170 14.35 14.69 7.91
C THR A 170 14.10 16.17 8.20
N ASP A 171 15.16 16.98 8.08
CA ASP A 171 15.05 18.43 8.09
C ASP A 171 14.51 18.98 6.76
N THR A 172 14.40 20.31 6.64
CA THR A 172 13.93 20.99 5.43
C THR A 172 14.85 20.80 4.23
N HIS A 173 16.14 20.53 4.48
CA HIS A 173 17.16 20.32 3.47
C HIS A 173 17.91 19.00 3.70
N CYS A 174 18.32 18.38 2.61
CA CYS A 174 19.11 17.16 2.64
C CYS A 174 20.47 17.39 3.31
N ALA A 175 20.79 16.60 4.32
CA ALA A 175 22.06 16.67 5.04
C ALA A 175 23.27 16.38 4.12
N GLU A 176 23.07 15.55 3.07
CA GLU A 176 24.15 15.14 2.16
C GLU A 176 24.49 16.20 1.11
N CYS A 177 23.49 16.94 0.58
CA CYS A 177 23.72 17.81 -0.57
C CYS A 177 23.03 19.18 -0.51
N GLY A 178 22.32 19.48 0.59
CA GLY A 178 21.59 20.73 0.75
C GLY A 178 20.37 20.88 -0.17
N GLY A 179 19.92 19.82 -0.86
CA GLY A 179 18.73 19.84 -1.72
C GLY A 179 17.44 19.85 -0.91
N THR A 180 16.34 20.29 -1.53
CA THR A 180 14.99 20.17 -0.97
C THR A 180 14.41 18.78 -1.21
N PHE A 181 13.31 18.44 -0.53
CA PHE A 181 12.64 17.15 -0.69
C PHE A 181 11.32 17.29 -1.45
N HIS A 182 11.05 16.29 -2.30
CA HIS A 182 9.71 15.99 -2.82
C HIS A 182 9.07 14.91 -1.96
N VAL A 183 7.74 14.97 -1.79
CA VAL A 183 6.98 14.03 -0.96
C VAL A 183 6.10 13.16 -1.85
N GLY A 184 6.21 11.84 -1.69
CA GLY A 184 5.33 10.86 -2.34
C GLY A 184 4.53 10.06 -1.33
N GLY A 185 3.47 9.41 -1.79
CA GLY A 185 2.56 8.62 -0.96
C GLY A 185 1.33 9.41 -0.49
N PRO A 186 0.61 8.90 0.54
CA PRO A 186 0.95 7.69 1.30
C PRO A 186 0.97 6.44 0.45
N MET A 187 1.85 5.50 0.79
CA MET A 187 2.01 4.23 0.11
C MET A 187 2.34 3.10 1.09
N TRP A 188 2.29 1.85 0.63
CA TRP A 188 2.58 0.67 1.42
C TRP A 188 4.08 0.47 1.65
N PHE A 189 4.54 0.34 2.90
CA PHE A 189 5.92 0.06 3.27
C PHE A 189 6.13 -1.33 3.89
N GLY A 190 5.08 -2.15 3.94
CA GLY A 190 5.22 -3.55 4.28
C GLY A 190 5.92 -4.36 3.17
N PRO A 191 6.09 -5.68 3.36
CA PRO A 191 6.65 -6.57 2.35
C PRO A 191 5.87 -6.51 1.04
N LEU A 192 6.59 -6.60 -0.10
CA LEU A 192 6.01 -6.71 -1.46
C LEU A 192 5.79 -8.17 -1.86
N HIS A 193 6.50 -9.08 -1.22
CA HIS A 193 6.47 -10.52 -1.49
C HIS A 193 6.35 -11.30 -0.19
N ASN A 194 5.74 -12.48 -0.27
CA ASN A 194 5.76 -13.46 0.82
C ASN A 194 6.93 -14.41 0.60
N ARG A 195 7.83 -14.49 1.58
CA ARG A 195 8.96 -15.42 1.59
C ARG A 195 8.63 -16.66 2.40
#